data_6389b5089a46d7e08bb832865a277c97
#
_entry.id   6389b5089a46d7e08bb832865a277c97
#
_cell.length_a   1.000
_cell.length_b   1.000
_cell.length_c   1.000
_cell.angle_alpha   90.00
_cell.angle_beta   90.00
_cell.angle_gamma   90.00
#
_symmetry.space_group_name_H-M   'P 1'
#
loop_
_entity.id
_entity.type
_entity.pdbx_description
1 polymer ?
#
loop_
_entity_poly.entity_id
_entity_poly.type
_entity_poly.pdbx_seq_one_letter_code
_entity_poly.pdbx_strand_id
1 'polypeptide(L)'
;MEALLFNVDSGFLEGIVRGYKAGLLTQNQYNNLTQCETIEDFWTQLSATDYGNFLANEPLPISTSTISDRATQVLVDQFNFLRSNAVEPLSKFLEYMTYAYMIDNVILIITGTLHGRNTNELLQRCHPLGVFDTMPALCVATNVEELYHTVLVETPLAPYFRDSVTAADLDDLNIEIIRNTLYKAYLEDFDAFCQSLGGPTAEIMHRTLAFEADRRAINITINSFGTQLSKEQRAKLFPTIGRLFPEGNNALARADDVDQVRQACEPIPEYRAFFDSGPGGSSGGGGASRANGGAGSESTANLLGDLGDDLGGAAAADLEDRFFVHEVHLNKLAFLQQFQYAVFYAYIKLKEQEIRSLTWIAECIAQNARDRIHDFIPTF
;
A
#
# COMPACT_ATOMS: atom_id res chain seq x y z
N MET A 1 -33.15 8.61 -3.24
CA MET A 1 -33.03 8.53 -4.71
C MET A 1 -31.64 8.01 -5.10
N GLU A 2 -30.57 8.50 -4.46
CA GLU A 2 -29.18 8.08 -4.72
C GLU A 2 -28.93 6.57 -4.53
N ALA A 3 -29.38 5.98 -3.42
CA ALA A 3 -29.24 4.54 -3.17
C ALA A 3 -29.97 3.67 -4.21
N LEU A 4 -31.06 4.16 -4.80
CA LEU A 4 -31.77 3.46 -5.84
C LEU A 4 -30.99 3.50 -7.16
N LEU A 5 -30.41 4.65 -7.51
CA LEU A 5 -29.56 4.78 -8.70
C LEU A 5 -28.30 3.93 -8.57
N PHE A 6 -27.65 3.97 -7.40
CA PHE A 6 -26.51 3.12 -7.10
C PHE A 6 -26.83 1.64 -7.35
N ASN A 7 -27.98 1.17 -6.85
CA ASN A 7 -28.36 -0.23 -6.99
C ASN A 7 -28.60 -0.64 -8.47
N VAL A 8 -29.13 0.28 -9.29
CA VAL A 8 -29.33 0.04 -10.72
C VAL A 8 -28.00 -0.07 -11.47
N ASP A 9 -27.08 0.86 -11.20
CA ASP A 9 -25.85 1.00 -11.99
C ASP A 9 -24.68 0.16 -11.45
N SER A 10 -24.60 -0.02 -10.12
CA SER A 10 -23.44 -0.62 -9.45
C SER A 10 -23.79 -1.77 -8.49
N GLY A 11 -25.07 -2.04 -8.25
CA GLY A 11 -25.51 -3.04 -7.24
C GLY A 11 -25.03 -4.47 -7.57
N PHE A 12 -24.99 -4.84 -8.85
CA PHE A 12 -24.43 -6.12 -9.28
C PHE A 12 -22.95 -6.24 -8.89
N LEU A 13 -22.15 -5.20 -9.19
CA LEU A 13 -20.72 -5.20 -8.88
C LEU A 13 -20.47 -5.12 -7.37
N GLU A 14 -21.29 -4.39 -6.61
CA GLU A 14 -21.24 -4.43 -5.15
C GLU A 14 -21.47 -5.86 -4.61
N GLY A 15 -22.45 -6.57 -5.16
CA GLY A 15 -22.70 -7.98 -4.82
C GLY A 15 -21.49 -8.87 -5.11
N ILE A 16 -20.84 -8.68 -6.26
CA ILE A 16 -19.60 -9.39 -6.64
C ILE A 16 -18.47 -9.11 -5.63
N VAL A 17 -18.20 -7.84 -5.31
CA VAL A 17 -17.14 -7.46 -4.36
C VAL A 17 -17.42 -8.02 -2.96
N ARG A 18 -18.67 -8.03 -2.52
CA ARG A 18 -19.04 -8.67 -1.25
C ARG A 18 -18.82 -10.18 -1.29
N GLY A 19 -19.06 -10.82 -2.44
CA GLY A 19 -18.69 -12.22 -2.68
C GLY A 19 -17.19 -12.43 -2.60
N TYR A 20 -16.39 -11.60 -3.28
CA TYR A 20 -14.92 -11.66 -3.19
C TYR A 20 -14.42 -11.47 -1.75
N LYS A 21 -15.00 -10.52 -1.00
CA LYS A 21 -14.67 -10.32 0.42
C LYS A 21 -14.98 -11.55 1.27
N ALA A 22 -16.09 -12.26 0.99
CA ALA A 22 -16.45 -13.48 1.70
C ALA A 22 -15.48 -14.64 1.39
N GLY A 23 -14.76 -14.58 0.26
CA GLY A 23 -13.71 -15.52 -0.12
C GLY A 23 -12.32 -15.22 0.47
N LEU A 24 -12.16 -14.15 1.26
CA LEU A 24 -10.93 -13.94 2.02
C LEU A 24 -10.73 -15.05 3.05
N LEU A 25 -9.48 -15.37 3.35
CA LEU A 25 -9.11 -16.46 4.23
C LEU A 25 -9.65 -16.29 5.65
N THR A 26 -10.23 -17.34 6.17
CA THR A 26 -10.71 -17.45 7.55
C THR A 26 -9.57 -17.77 8.52
N GLN A 27 -9.80 -17.57 9.81
CA GLN A 27 -8.85 -17.95 10.86
C GLN A 27 -8.44 -19.41 10.79
N ASN A 28 -9.38 -20.31 10.50
CA ASN A 28 -9.07 -21.74 10.39
C ASN A 28 -8.16 -22.04 9.20
N GLN A 29 -8.36 -21.35 8.07
CA GLN A 29 -7.50 -21.51 6.90
C GLN A 29 -6.09 -20.97 7.19
N TYR A 30 -5.95 -19.80 7.83
CA TYR A 30 -4.64 -19.31 8.27
C TYR A 30 -3.96 -20.28 9.25
N ASN A 31 -4.71 -20.85 10.21
CA ASN A 31 -4.15 -21.84 11.14
C ASN A 31 -3.64 -23.09 10.40
N ASN A 32 -4.35 -23.53 9.37
CA ASN A 32 -3.88 -24.66 8.56
C ASN A 32 -2.61 -24.30 7.79
N LEU A 33 -2.54 -23.11 7.19
CA LEU A 33 -1.37 -22.64 6.44
C LEU A 33 -0.12 -22.50 7.33
N THR A 34 -0.28 -22.02 8.56
CA THR A 34 0.85 -21.90 9.50
C THR A 34 1.39 -23.23 10.02
N GLN A 35 0.62 -24.32 9.87
CA GLN A 35 1.03 -25.68 10.24
C GLN A 35 1.74 -26.44 9.12
N CYS A 36 1.72 -25.93 7.89
CA CYS A 36 2.39 -26.56 6.75
C CYS A 36 3.90 -26.67 6.97
N GLU A 37 4.50 -27.80 6.62
CA GLU A 37 5.94 -28.03 6.79
C GLU A 37 6.74 -27.64 5.55
N THR A 38 6.13 -27.74 4.38
CA THR A 38 6.74 -27.46 3.09
C THR A 38 5.92 -26.45 2.29
N ILE A 39 6.54 -25.85 1.27
CA ILE A 39 5.84 -24.96 0.32
C ILE A 39 4.80 -25.75 -0.49
N GLU A 40 5.04 -27.02 -0.78
CA GLU A 40 4.10 -27.89 -1.47
C GLU A 40 2.84 -28.16 -0.62
N ASP A 41 3.00 -28.36 0.70
CA ASP A 41 1.86 -28.47 1.63
C ASP A 41 1.08 -27.17 1.69
N PHE A 42 1.79 -26.03 1.80
CA PHE A 42 1.20 -24.71 1.80
C PHE A 42 0.36 -24.48 0.53
N TRP A 43 0.92 -24.77 -0.65
CA TRP A 43 0.19 -24.68 -1.91
C TRP A 43 -1.05 -25.58 -1.93
N THR A 44 -0.92 -26.83 -1.48
CA THR A 44 -2.04 -27.77 -1.44
C THR A 44 -3.18 -27.26 -0.57
N GLN A 45 -2.86 -26.71 0.61
CA GLN A 45 -3.86 -26.11 1.49
C GLN A 45 -4.50 -24.86 0.85
N LEU A 46 -3.72 -24.02 0.19
CA LEU A 46 -4.21 -22.79 -0.44
C LEU A 46 -5.10 -23.11 -1.65
N SER A 47 -4.82 -24.19 -2.39
CA SER A 47 -5.65 -24.65 -3.51
C SER A 47 -7.05 -25.09 -3.10
N ALA A 48 -7.29 -25.40 -1.83
CA ALA A 48 -8.62 -25.71 -1.28
C ALA A 48 -9.44 -24.47 -0.90
N THR A 49 -8.91 -23.28 -1.13
CA THR A 49 -9.55 -21.98 -0.85
C THR A 49 -10.02 -21.32 -2.16
N ASP A 50 -10.51 -20.09 -2.08
CA ASP A 50 -10.88 -19.27 -3.26
C ASP A 50 -9.69 -18.92 -4.17
N TYR A 51 -8.45 -19.17 -3.74
CA TYR A 51 -7.30 -19.12 -4.64
C TYR A 51 -7.33 -20.27 -5.67
N GLY A 52 -7.94 -21.41 -5.32
CA GLY A 52 -8.11 -22.54 -6.24
C GLY A 52 -6.77 -22.98 -6.86
N ASN A 53 -6.79 -23.24 -8.15
CA ASN A 53 -5.63 -23.73 -8.88
C ASN A 53 -4.72 -22.62 -9.44
N PHE A 54 -4.55 -21.51 -8.73
CA PHE A 54 -3.77 -20.36 -9.18
C PHE A 54 -2.29 -20.67 -9.50
N LEU A 55 -1.75 -21.78 -8.95
CA LEU A 55 -0.40 -22.28 -9.22
C LEU A 55 -0.37 -23.55 -10.11
N ALA A 56 -1.50 -23.96 -10.73
CA ALA A 56 -1.60 -25.25 -11.42
C ALA A 56 -0.59 -25.45 -12.57
N ASN A 57 -0.13 -24.38 -13.19
CA ASN A 57 0.79 -24.44 -14.34
C ASN A 57 2.24 -24.05 -13.97
N GLU A 58 2.53 -23.90 -12.68
CA GLU A 58 3.86 -23.49 -12.24
C GLU A 58 4.79 -24.71 -12.13
N PRO A 59 6.04 -24.60 -12.60
CA PRO A 59 7.01 -25.67 -12.46
C PRO A 59 7.49 -25.81 -11.01
N LEU A 60 7.73 -27.05 -10.60
CA LEU A 60 8.33 -27.33 -9.30
C LEU A 60 9.87 -27.17 -9.35
N PRO A 61 10.53 -26.73 -8.28
CA PRO A 61 9.97 -26.26 -7.01
C PRO A 61 9.34 -24.87 -7.10
N ILE A 62 8.24 -24.64 -6.40
CA ILE A 62 7.56 -23.34 -6.35
C ILE A 62 8.33 -22.41 -5.39
N SER A 63 8.61 -21.18 -5.83
CA SER A 63 9.24 -20.15 -5.01
C SER A 63 8.19 -19.31 -4.26
N THR A 64 8.61 -18.66 -3.17
CA THR A 64 7.75 -17.72 -2.43
C THR A 64 7.36 -16.51 -3.29
N SER A 65 8.26 -16.04 -4.15
CA SER A 65 7.97 -14.98 -5.12
C SER A 65 6.90 -15.39 -6.12
N THR A 66 6.94 -16.63 -6.65
CA THR A 66 5.90 -17.15 -7.54
C THR A 66 4.53 -17.18 -6.86
N ILE A 67 4.46 -17.55 -5.57
CA ILE A 67 3.22 -17.51 -4.80
C ILE A 67 2.68 -16.08 -4.72
N SER A 68 3.53 -15.11 -4.38
CA SER A 68 3.16 -13.70 -4.28
C SER A 68 2.66 -13.14 -5.62
N ASP A 69 3.40 -13.40 -6.71
CA ASP A 69 3.06 -12.92 -8.05
C ASP A 69 1.72 -13.50 -8.53
N ARG A 70 1.50 -14.80 -8.32
CA ARG A 70 0.25 -15.44 -8.72
C ARG A 70 -0.94 -15.04 -7.86
N ALA A 71 -0.73 -14.85 -6.56
CA ALA A 71 -1.77 -14.30 -5.68
C ALA A 71 -2.13 -12.86 -6.07
N THR A 72 -1.14 -12.04 -6.45
CA THR A 72 -1.34 -10.71 -7.01
C THR A 72 -2.11 -10.77 -8.33
N GLN A 73 -1.82 -11.76 -9.20
CA GLN A 73 -2.56 -11.92 -10.45
C GLN A 73 -4.06 -12.21 -10.21
N VAL A 74 -4.40 -12.99 -9.18
CA VAL A 74 -5.81 -13.21 -8.79
C VAL A 74 -6.49 -11.87 -8.46
N LEU A 75 -5.82 -11.02 -7.68
CA LEU A 75 -6.33 -9.67 -7.37
C LEU A 75 -6.51 -8.83 -8.63
N VAL A 76 -5.53 -8.86 -9.53
CA VAL A 76 -5.55 -8.11 -10.81
C VAL A 76 -6.71 -8.56 -11.69
N ASP A 77 -6.94 -9.86 -11.81
CA ASP A 77 -8.03 -10.43 -12.61
C ASP A 77 -9.40 -10.01 -12.05
N GLN A 78 -9.56 -10.06 -10.73
CA GLN A 78 -10.77 -9.60 -10.06
C GLN A 78 -11.00 -8.09 -10.25
N PHE A 79 -9.96 -7.28 -10.10
CA PHE A 79 -10.04 -5.84 -10.33
C PHE A 79 -10.40 -5.51 -11.79
N ASN A 80 -9.78 -6.17 -12.75
CA ASN A 80 -10.05 -5.99 -14.18
C ASN A 80 -11.48 -6.38 -14.54
N PHE A 81 -12.02 -7.44 -13.92
CA PHE A 81 -13.43 -7.78 -14.07
C PHE A 81 -14.34 -6.65 -13.60
N LEU A 82 -14.08 -6.09 -12.41
CA LEU A 82 -14.84 -4.95 -11.88
C LEU A 82 -14.74 -3.74 -12.81
N ARG A 83 -13.53 -3.38 -13.23
CA ARG A 83 -13.26 -2.23 -14.11
C ARG A 83 -13.95 -2.36 -15.47
N SER A 84 -13.93 -3.55 -16.06
CA SER A 84 -14.53 -3.79 -17.38
C SER A 84 -16.05 -3.72 -17.39
N ASN A 85 -16.69 -3.89 -16.24
CA ASN A 85 -18.15 -3.87 -16.10
C ASN A 85 -18.66 -2.60 -15.41
N ALA A 86 -17.77 -1.71 -14.95
CA ALA A 86 -18.16 -0.49 -14.25
C ALA A 86 -18.59 0.62 -15.22
N VAL A 87 -19.63 1.35 -14.81
CA VAL A 87 -20.07 2.60 -15.46
C VAL A 87 -19.79 3.79 -14.54
N GLU A 88 -19.86 5.03 -15.06
CA GLU A 88 -19.70 6.21 -14.20
C GLU A 88 -20.80 6.25 -13.11
N PRO A 89 -20.45 6.66 -11.86
CA PRO A 89 -19.14 7.18 -11.43
C PRO A 89 -18.17 6.10 -10.93
N LEU A 90 -18.58 4.82 -10.87
CA LEU A 90 -17.72 3.71 -10.37
C LEU A 90 -16.48 3.52 -11.25
N SER A 91 -16.61 3.63 -12.57
CA SER A 91 -15.46 3.50 -13.48
C SER A 91 -14.37 4.51 -13.14
N LYS A 92 -14.74 5.76 -12.86
CA LYS A 92 -13.81 6.81 -12.46
C LYS A 92 -13.23 6.55 -11.06
N PHE A 93 -14.05 6.06 -10.13
CA PHE A 93 -13.57 5.66 -8.79
C PHE A 93 -12.49 4.57 -8.86
N LEU A 94 -12.73 3.54 -9.69
CA LEU A 94 -11.75 2.47 -9.91
C LEU A 94 -10.48 2.98 -10.63
N GLU A 95 -10.61 3.96 -11.52
CA GLU A 95 -9.46 4.61 -12.14
C GLU A 95 -8.58 5.31 -11.09
N TYR A 96 -9.15 6.11 -10.18
CA TYR A 96 -8.41 6.73 -9.09
C TYR A 96 -7.65 5.71 -8.25
N MET A 97 -8.20 4.54 -8.00
CA MET A 97 -7.51 3.48 -7.26
C MET A 97 -6.24 2.99 -7.96
N THR A 98 -6.14 3.09 -9.28
CA THR A 98 -4.93 2.70 -10.02
C THR A 98 -3.79 3.71 -9.93
N TYR A 99 -4.08 4.96 -9.59
CA TYR A 99 -3.07 6.04 -9.57
C TYR A 99 -1.98 5.83 -8.51
N ALA A 100 -2.30 5.25 -7.36
CA ALA A 100 -1.30 4.88 -6.37
C ALA A 100 -0.25 3.91 -6.94
N TYR A 101 -0.70 2.86 -7.62
CA TYR A 101 0.20 1.91 -8.30
C TYR A 101 0.97 2.54 -9.46
N MET A 102 0.34 3.47 -10.19
CA MET A 102 1.03 4.21 -11.25
C MET A 102 2.16 5.09 -10.69
N ILE A 103 1.92 5.78 -9.56
CA ILE A 103 2.95 6.57 -8.89
C ILE A 103 4.14 5.67 -8.52
N ASP A 104 3.89 4.54 -7.85
CA ASP A 104 4.96 3.64 -7.44
C ASP A 104 5.72 3.06 -8.64
N ASN A 105 5.03 2.69 -9.72
CA ASN A 105 5.66 2.21 -10.95
C ASN A 105 6.53 3.28 -11.61
N VAL A 106 6.04 4.52 -11.71
CA VAL A 106 6.80 5.64 -12.30
C VAL A 106 8.04 5.92 -11.44
N ILE A 107 7.91 5.96 -10.12
CA ILE A 107 9.06 6.15 -9.20
C ILE A 107 10.05 4.99 -9.33
N LEU A 108 9.59 3.75 -9.44
CA LEU A 108 10.47 2.59 -9.67
C LEU A 108 11.27 2.73 -10.97
N ILE A 109 10.63 3.17 -12.06
CA ILE A 109 11.28 3.38 -13.36
C ILE A 109 12.26 4.52 -13.29
N ILE A 110 11.89 5.66 -12.70
CA ILE A 110 12.79 6.83 -12.51
C ILE A 110 14.06 6.38 -11.76
N THR A 111 13.87 5.78 -10.59
CA THR A 111 14.96 5.31 -9.74
C THR A 111 15.85 4.29 -10.48
N GLY A 112 15.23 3.31 -11.14
CA GLY A 112 15.97 2.29 -11.88
C GLY A 112 16.74 2.85 -13.07
N THR A 113 16.21 3.83 -13.79
CA THR A 113 16.86 4.50 -14.91
C THR A 113 18.07 5.31 -14.43
N LEU A 114 17.94 6.06 -13.33
CA LEU A 114 19.04 6.80 -12.71
C LEU A 114 20.20 5.89 -12.30
N HIS A 115 19.88 4.68 -11.82
CA HIS A 115 20.90 3.67 -11.43
C HIS A 115 21.34 2.77 -12.58
N GLY A 116 20.93 3.04 -13.82
CA GLY A 116 21.32 2.26 -15.00
C GLY A 116 20.85 0.80 -15.00
N ARG A 117 19.74 0.49 -14.31
CA ARG A 117 19.14 -0.85 -14.28
C ARG A 117 18.51 -1.22 -15.63
N ASN A 118 18.38 -2.51 -15.89
CA ASN A 118 17.80 -3.01 -17.14
C ASN A 118 16.31 -2.70 -17.23
N THR A 119 15.90 -2.04 -18.29
CA THR A 119 14.51 -1.65 -18.60
C THR A 119 13.51 -2.80 -18.51
N ASN A 120 13.85 -3.98 -19.07
CA ASN A 120 12.96 -5.14 -19.06
C ASN A 120 12.75 -5.67 -17.64
N GLU A 121 13.78 -5.64 -16.81
CA GLU A 121 13.69 -6.02 -15.40
C GLU A 121 12.79 -5.05 -14.62
N LEU A 122 12.94 -3.74 -14.87
CA LEU A 122 12.09 -2.72 -14.24
C LEU A 122 10.61 -2.91 -14.59
N LEU A 123 10.30 -3.14 -15.88
CA LEU A 123 8.92 -3.37 -16.32
C LEU A 123 8.30 -4.64 -15.70
N GLN A 124 9.09 -5.70 -15.51
CA GLN A 124 8.61 -6.92 -14.86
C GLN A 124 8.32 -6.72 -13.37
N ARG A 125 8.97 -5.76 -12.72
CA ARG A 125 8.76 -5.45 -11.30
C ARG A 125 7.62 -4.47 -11.07
N CYS A 126 7.09 -3.84 -12.13
CA CYS A 126 5.96 -2.92 -12.03
C CYS A 126 4.68 -3.66 -11.60
N HIS A 127 3.93 -3.03 -10.69
CA HIS A 127 2.64 -3.58 -10.29
C HIS A 127 1.64 -3.54 -11.45
N PRO A 128 0.95 -4.66 -11.79
CA PRO A 128 0.11 -4.73 -12.98
C PRO A 128 -1.03 -3.70 -13.01
N LEU A 129 -1.62 -3.35 -11.85
CA LEU A 129 -2.69 -2.35 -11.78
C LEU A 129 -2.21 -0.92 -12.06
N GLY A 130 -0.91 -0.67 -12.00
CA GLY A 130 -0.30 0.62 -12.31
C GLY A 130 0.33 0.69 -13.70
N VAL A 131 0.12 -0.32 -14.55
CA VAL A 131 0.61 -0.32 -15.94
C VAL A 131 -0.32 0.51 -16.83
N PHE A 132 0.26 1.32 -17.71
CA PHE A 132 -0.43 2.12 -18.72
C PHE A 132 0.31 2.00 -20.07
N ASP A 133 -0.39 2.30 -21.18
CA ASP A 133 0.07 1.99 -22.55
C ASP A 133 1.43 2.61 -22.90
N THR A 134 1.72 3.79 -22.39
CA THR A 134 2.95 4.53 -22.69
C THR A 134 4.11 4.24 -21.72
N MET A 135 3.92 3.37 -20.73
CA MET A 135 4.97 3.02 -19.76
C MET A 135 6.30 2.54 -20.40
N PRO A 136 6.32 1.76 -21.49
CA PRO A 136 7.55 1.41 -22.17
C PRO A 136 8.35 2.62 -22.68
N ALA A 137 7.69 3.73 -23.01
CA ALA A 137 8.36 4.95 -23.44
C ALA A 137 9.18 5.59 -22.32
N LEU A 138 8.72 5.46 -21.06
CA LEU A 138 9.48 5.95 -19.90
C LEU A 138 10.83 5.22 -19.73
N CYS A 139 10.86 3.96 -20.11
CA CYS A 139 12.05 3.13 -19.99
C CYS A 139 13.10 3.37 -21.08
N VAL A 140 12.77 4.11 -22.13
CA VAL A 140 13.67 4.44 -23.25
C VAL A 140 14.37 5.79 -23.01
N ALA A 141 13.88 6.59 -22.08
CA ALA A 141 14.49 7.87 -21.73
C ALA A 141 15.95 7.69 -21.32
N THR A 142 16.83 8.48 -21.91
CA THR A 142 18.29 8.37 -21.71
C THR A 142 18.81 9.27 -20.59
N ASN A 143 18.00 10.21 -20.17
CA ASN A 143 18.32 11.16 -19.10
C ASN A 143 17.03 11.60 -18.36
N VAL A 144 17.24 12.23 -17.21
CA VAL A 144 16.20 12.67 -16.29
C VAL A 144 15.25 13.70 -16.92
N GLU A 145 15.79 14.62 -17.72
CA GLU A 145 14.99 15.67 -18.36
C GLU A 145 14.04 15.07 -19.42
N GLU A 146 14.53 14.15 -20.24
CA GLU A 146 13.72 13.42 -21.21
C GLU A 146 12.63 12.60 -20.54
N LEU A 147 12.97 11.90 -19.45
CA LEU A 147 12.02 11.14 -18.65
C LEU A 147 10.92 12.02 -18.06
N TYR A 148 11.28 13.17 -17.51
CA TYR A 148 10.32 14.14 -16.96
C TYR A 148 9.33 14.63 -18.04
N HIS A 149 9.85 15.01 -19.19
CA HIS A 149 9.00 15.44 -20.31
C HIS A 149 8.08 14.31 -20.80
N THR A 150 8.57 13.08 -20.86
CA THR A 150 7.76 11.92 -21.23
C THR A 150 6.64 11.68 -20.21
N VAL A 151 6.93 11.75 -18.90
CA VAL A 151 5.92 11.62 -17.84
C VAL A 151 4.84 12.68 -17.96
N LEU A 152 5.21 13.93 -18.24
CA LEU A 152 4.25 15.04 -18.36
C LEU A 152 3.27 14.91 -19.53
N VAL A 153 3.68 14.24 -20.60
CA VAL A 153 2.87 14.14 -21.83
C VAL A 153 2.15 12.81 -21.92
N GLU A 154 2.80 11.75 -21.50
CA GLU A 154 2.41 10.37 -21.82
C GLU A 154 1.73 9.64 -20.64
N THR A 155 1.56 10.28 -19.47
CA THR A 155 0.98 9.56 -18.34
C THR A 155 -0.30 10.20 -17.80
N PRO A 156 -1.24 9.41 -17.23
CA PRO A 156 -2.39 9.92 -16.49
C PRO A 156 -2.03 10.76 -15.26
N LEU A 157 -0.78 10.65 -14.77
CA LEU A 157 -0.26 11.41 -13.64
C LEU A 157 0.27 12.81 -14.00
N ALA A 158 0.26 13.17 -15.28
CA ALA A 158 0.75 14.47 -15.76
C ALA A 158 0.23 15.68 -14.96
N PRO A 159 -1.05 15.77 -14.55
CA PRO A 159 -1.51 16.87 -13.71
C PRO A 159 -0.75 17.00 -12.39
N TYR A 160 -0.49 15.87 -11.70
CA TYR A 160 0.20 15.86 -10.42
C TYR A 160 1.68 16.28 -10.54
N PHE A 161 2.33 15.89 -11.63
CA PHE A 161 3.71 16.29 -11.92
C PHE A 161 3.81 17.79 -12.28
N ARG A 162 2.92 18.27 -13.14
CA ARG A 162 2.97 19.64 -13.67
C ARG A 162 2.90 20.71 -12.58
N ASP A 163 2.06 20.45 -11.57
CA ASP A 163 1.78 21.42 -10.53
C ASP A 163 2.76 21.32 -9.34
N SER A 164 3.54 20.25 -9.27
CA SER A 164 4.25 19.87 -8.04
C SER A 164 5.75 19.61 -8.20
N VAL A 165 6.23 19.29 -9.39
CA VAL A 165 7.60 18.84 -9.63
C VAL A 165 8.20 19.56 -10.82
N THR A 166 9.48 19.91 -10.74
CA THR A 166 10.25 20.47 -11.86
C THR A 166 11.31 19.49 -12.34
N ALA A 167 11.82 19.63 -13.56
CA ALA A 167 12.89 18.77 -14.08
C ALA A 167 14.16 18.81 -13.21
N ALA A 168 14.40 19.92 -12.50
CA ALA A 168 15.53 20.07 -11.60
C ALA A 168 15.37 19.33 -10.27
N ASP A 169 14.16 18.90 -9.94
CA ASP A 169 13.87 18.16 -8.71
C ASP A 169 14.11 16.64 -8.88
N LEU A 170 14.30 16.15 -10.11
CA LEU A 170 14.55 14.74 -10.43
C LEU A 170 16.03 14.39 -10.22
N ASP A 171 16.49 14.43 -9.00
CA ASP A 171 17.81 13.99 -8.56
C ASP A 171 17.65 12.87 -7.53
N ASP A 172 18.64 11.98 -7.38
CA ASP A 172 18.58 10.84 -6.45
C ASP A 172 18.18 11.24 -5.03
N LEU A 173 18.62 12.43 -4.58
CA LEU A 173 18.30 12.98 -3.27
C LEU A 173 16.82 13.43 -3.15
N ASN A 174 16.14 13.62 -4.28
CA ASN A 174 14.79 14.19 -4.33
C ASN A 174 13.67 13.17 -4.65
N ILE A 175 14.02 11.93 -4.96
CA ILE A 175 13.01 10.90 -5.38
C ILE A 175 11.93 10.71 -4.32
N GLU A 176 12.30 10.64 -3.04
CA GLU A 176 11.33 10.51 -1.96
C GLU A 176 10.48 11.79 -1.79
N ILE A 177 11.06 12.95 -2.03
CA ILE A 177 10.31 14.22 -2.06
C ILE A 177 9.28 14.16 -3.20
N ILE A 178 9.67 13.73 -4.39
CA ILE A 178 8.78 13.59 -5.55
C ILE A 178 7.66 12.61 -5.24
N ARG A 179 7.99 11.41 -4.74
CA ARG A 179 6.99 10.41 -4.36
C ARG A 179 5.95 10.99 -3.41
N ASN A 180 6.41 11.62 -2.32
CA ASN A 180 5.51 12.17 -1.31
C ASN A 180 4.70 13.36 -1.83
N THR A 181 5.25 14.16 -2.73
CA THR A 181 4.53 15.26 -3.38
C THR A 181 3.42 14.73 -4.29
N LEU A 182 3.70 13.69 -5.08
CA LEU A 182 2.70 13.05 -5.95
C LEU A 182 1.59 12.37 -5.12
N TYR A 183 1.95 11.67 -4.05
CA TYR A 183 0.97 11.05 -3.18
C TYR A 183 0.09 12.08 -2.47
N LYS A 184 0.65 13.22 -2.04
CA LYS A 184 -0.13 14.33 -1.48
C LYS A 184 -1.17 14.80 -2.48
N ALA A 185 -0.76 15.15 -3.70
CA ALA A 185 -1.66 15.63 -4.74
C ALA A 185 -2.74 14.59 -5.08
N TYR A 186 -2.35 13.33 -5.22
CA TYR A 186 -3.26 12.22 -5.48
C TYR A 186 -4.29 12.03 -4.37
N LEU A 187 -3.88 11.99 -3.10
CA LEU A 187 -4.78 11.77 -1.97
C LEU A 187 -5.80 12.91 -1.82
N GLU A 188 -5.34 14.15 -1.99
CA GLU A 188 -6.19 15.33 -1.94
C GLU A 188 -7.22 15.35 -3.08
N ASP A 189 -6.81 14.99 -4.30
CA ASP A 189 -7.69 14.90 -5.47
C ASP A 189 -8.69 13.74 -5.35
N PHE A 190 -8.24 12.56 -4.91
CA PHE A 190 -9.13 11.42 -4.70
C PHE A 190 -10.14 11.68 -3.59
N ASP A 191 -9.75 12.32 -2.48
CA ASP A 191 -10.70 12.72 -1.43
C ASP A 191 -11.71 13.73 -1.97
N ALA A 192 -11.29 14.74 -2.71
CA ALA A 192 -12.18 15.72 -3.33
C ALA A 192 -13.20 15.05 -4.28
N PHE A 193 -12.75 14.08 -5.08
CA PHE A 193 -13.65 13.29 -5.91
C PHE A 193 -14.65 12.49 -5.06
N CYS A 194 -14.20 11.79 -4.02
CA CYS A 194 -15.07 11.04 -3.13
C CYS A 194 -16.10 11.95 -2.42
N GLN A 195 -15.68 13.16 -1.99
CA GLN A 195 -16.59 14.15 -1.41
C GLN A 195 -17.67 14.59 -2.41
N SER A 196 -17.33 14.69 -3.69
CA SER A 196 -18.31 15.04 -4.74
C SER A 196 -19.37 13.96 -4.95
N LEU A 197 -19.06 12.69 -4.63
CA LEU A 197 -20.02 11.58 -4.69
C LEU A 197 -21.05 11.63 -3.54
N GLY A 198 -20.68 12.25 -2.42
CA GLY A 198 -21.55 12.41 -1.25
C GLY A 198 -21.85 11.11 -0.49
N GLY A 199 -22.79 11.22 0.46
CA GLY A 199 -23.34 10.11 1.23
C GLY A 199 -22.30 9.22 1.95
N PRO A 200 -22.61 7.93 2.14
CA PRO A 200 -21.70 7.01 2.83
C PRO A 200 -20.35 6.83 2.16
N THR A 201 -20.28 6.99 0.82
CA THR A 201 -19.02 6.90 0.09
C THR A 201 -18.04 8.00 0.55
N ALA A 202 -18.53 9.26 0.60
CA ALA A 202 -17.71 10.39 1.03
C ALA A 202 -17.21 10.21 2.47
N GLU A 203 -18.09 9.81 3.38
CA GLU A 203 -17.75 9.65 4.80
C GLU A 203 -16.72 8.54 5.04
N ILE A 204 -16.92 7.37 4.42
CA ILE A 204 -16.03 6.21 4.62
C ILE A 204 -14.68 6.45 3.93
N MET A 205 -14.68 6.93 2.69
CA MET A 205 -13.47 7.20 1.95
C MET A 205 -12.65 8.32 2.58
N HIS A 206 -13.30 9.41 3.02
CA HIS A 206 -12.58 10.47 3.74
C HIS A 206 -11.87 9.95 4.98
N ARG A 207 -12.52 9.12 5.80
CA ARG A 207 -11.89 8.51 6.98
C ARG A 207 -10.68 7.66 6.61
N THR A 208 -10.79 6.88 5.54
CA THR A 208 -9.72 5.97 5.09
C THR A 208 -8.57 6.75 4.46
N LEU A 209 -8.85 7.72 3.60
CA LEU A 209 -7.83 8.55 2.96
C LEU A 209 -7.17 9.52 3.95
N ALA A 210 -7.92 10.02 4.94
CA ALA A 210 -7.38 10.83 6.03
C ALA A 210 -6.37 10.02 6.87
N PHE A 211 -6.67 8.77 7.17
CA PHE A 211 -5.72 7.89 7.86
C PHE A 211 -4.45 7.65 7.03
N GLU A 212 -4.59 7.37 5.73
CA GLU A 212 -3.44 7.21 4.83
C GLU A 212 -2.60 8.49 4.76
N ALA A 213 -3.24 9.66 4.72
CA ALA A 213 -2.57 10.96 4.75
C ALA A 213 -1.76 11.17 6.04
N ASP A 214 -2.36 10.84 7.19
CA ASP A 214 -1.71 10.96 8.51
C ASP A 214 -0.57 9.96 8.67
N ARG A 215 -0.76 8.71 8.23
CA ARG A 215 0.30 7.69 8.19
C ARG A 215 1.52 8.19 7.40
N ARG A 216 1.28 8.78 6.22
CA ARG A 216 2.35 9.37 5.41
C ARG A 216 3.04 10.53 6.10
N ALA A 217 2.28 11.44 6.73
CA ALA A 217 2.88 12.56 7.46
C ALA A 217 3.77 12.09 8.62
N ILE A 218 3.35 11.06 9.35
CA ILE A 218 4.14 10.43 10.41
C ILE A 218 5.41 9.80 9.83
N ASN A 219 5.28 8.99 8.77
CA ASN A 219 6.42 8.29 8.15
C ASN A 219 7.43 9.28 7.54
N ILE A 220 6.96 10.31 6.81
CA ILE A 220 7.83 11.38 6.28
C ILE A 220 8.63 12.02 7.43
N THR A 221 7.97 12.27 8.57
CA THR A 221 8.62 12.88 9.73
C THR A 221 9.72 11.98 10.30
N ILE A 222 9.40 10.74 10.61
CA ILE A 222 10.34 9.77 11.20
C ILE A 222 11.52 9.53 10.25
N ASN A 223 11.25 9.28 8.97
CA ASN A 223 12.28 8.98 7.97
C ASN A 223 13.15 10.20 7.61
N SER A 224 12.72 11.40 7.96
CA SER A 224 13.50 12.63 7.73
C SER A 224 14.50 12.95 8.85
N PHE A 225 14.45 12.26 9.98
CA PHE A 225 15.38 12.49 11.08
C PHE A 225 16.82 12.16 10.64
N GLY A 226 17.74 13.10 10.91
CA GLY A 226 19.13 12.95 10.50
C GLY A 226 19.42 13.17 9.00
N THR A 227 18.39 13.47 8.19
CA THR A 227 18.55 13.77 6.77
C THR A 227 18.73 15.29 6.51
N GLN A 228 19.00 15.64 5.25
CA GLN A 228 19.11 17.04 4.84
C GLN A 228 17.76 17.74 4.62
N LEU A 229 16.63 17.03 4.77
CA LEU A 229 15.30 17.59 4.56
C LEU A 229 14.97 18.63 5.63
N SER A 230 14.79 19.90 5.24
CA SER A 230 14.44 20.96 6.19
C SER A 230 13.01 20.80 6.73
N LYS A 231 12.74 21.41 7.91
CA LYS A 231 11.40 21.41 8.52
C LYS A 231 10.35 22.06 7.62
N GLU A 232 10.74 23.09 6.86
CA GLU A 232 9.87 23.77 5.90
C GLU A 232 9.59 22.91 4.67
N GLN A 233 10.58 22.18 4.17
CA GLN A 233 10.40 21.21 3.08
C GLN A 233 9.50 20.06 3.54
N ARG A 234 9.75 19.49 4.73
CA ARG A 234 8.94 18.44 5.33
C ARG A 234 7.46 18.86 5.42
N ALA A 235 7.18 20.06 5.92
CA ALA A 235 5.82 20.58 6.05
C ALA A 235 5.05 20.64 4.72
N LYS A 236 5.75 20.93 3.61
CA LYS A 236 5.14 20.97 2.27
C LYS A 236 4.70 19.62 1.75
N LEU A 237 5.30 18.52 2.24
CA LEU A 237 5.00 17.16 1.78
C LEU A 237 3.75 16.57 2.44
N PHE A 238 3.28 17.15 3.55
CA PHE A 238 2.14 16.62 4.28
C PHE A 238 0.83 16.89 3.54
N PRO A 239 -0.03 15.86 3.34
CA PRO A 239 -1.39 16.07 2.85
C PRO A 239 -2.22 16.90 3.84
N THR A 240 -3.24 17.58 3.32
CA THR A 240 -4.09 18.51 4.10
C THR A 240 -5.46 17.94 4.46
N ILE A 241 -5.66 16.64 4.23
CA ILE A 241 -6.95 15.95 4.47
C ILE A 241 -6.97 15.09 5.73
N GLY A 242 -5.82 14.93 6.43
CA GLY A 242 -5.69 14.10 7.62
C GLY A 242 -6.36 14.69 8.87
N ARG A 243 -6.57 13.85 9.87
CA ARG A 243 -7.05 14.26 11.21
C ARG A 243 -5.98 15.03 12.00
N LEU A 244 -4.71 14.86 11.65
CA LEU A 244 -3.59 15.63 12.20
C LEU A 244 -3.53 17.05 11.63
N PHE A 245 -4.14 17.31 10.47
CA PHE A 245 -4.16 18.63 9.88
C PHE A 245 -5.18 19.54 10.60
N PRO A 246 -4.82 20.82 10.89
CA PRO A 246 -3.51 21.46 10.64
C PRO A 246 -2.53 21.39 11.84
N GLU A 247 -3.02 21.25 13.08
CA GLU A 247 -2.19 21.41 14.29
C GLU A 247 -1.17 20.29 14.45
N GLY A 248 -1.60 19.03 14.26
CA GLY A 248 -0.72 17.86 14.32
C GLY A 248 0.36 17.91 13.22
N ASN A 249 0.00 18.31 11.99
CA ASN A 249 0.96 18.48 10.91
C ASN A 249 2.00 19.55 11.24
N ASN A 250 1.60 20.67 11.88
CA ASN A 250 2.54 21.70 12.33
C ASN A 250 3.47 21.18 13.43
N ALA A 251 2.98 20.33 14.32
CA ALA A 251 3.80 19.68 15.35
C ALA A 251 4.78 18.67 14.73
N LEU A 252 4.31 17.82 13.82
CA LEU A 252 5.15 16.86 13.09
C LEU A 252 6.23 17.55 12.26
N ALA A 253 5.93 18.66 11.59
CA ALA A 253 6.91 19.40 10.83
C ALA A 253 8.09 19.91 11.68
N ARG A 254 7.85 20.18 12.97
CA ARG A 254 8.86 20.70 13.91
C ARG A 254 9.57 19.61 14.69
N ALA A 255 9.05 18.38 14.69
CA ALA A 255 9.59 17.27 15.46
C ALA A 255 11.04 16.94 15.06
N ASP A 256 11.86 16.62 16.05
CA ASP A 256 13.27 16.24 15.90
C ASP A 256 13.51 14.77 16.38
N ASP A 257 12.52 14.17 17.04
CA ASP A 257 12.60 12.81 17.59
C ASP A 257 11.21 12.14 17.60
N VAL A 258 11.20 10.83 17.85
CA VAL A 258 9.99 10.01 17.87
C VAL A 258 9.07 10.36 19.06
N ASP A 259 9.60 10.86 20.18
CA ASP A 259 8.77 11.26 21.31
C ASP A 259 7.93 12.50 20.97
N GLN A 260 8.46 13.42 20.19
CA GLN A 260 7.70 14.58 19.70
C GLN A 260 6.65 14.15 18.64
N VAL A 261 6.93 13.14 17.81
CA VAL A 261 5.93 12.54 16.92
C VAL A 261 4.78 11.94 17.73
N ARG A 262 5.11 11.17 18.79
CA ARG A 262 4.12 10.63 19.72
C ARG A 262 3.22 11.72 20.31
N GLN A 263 3.83 12.82 20.80
CA GLN A 263 3.08 13.96 21.35
C GLN A 263 2.15 14.60 20.31
N ALA A 264 2.58 14.73 19.07
CA ALA A 264 1.74 15.24 17.99
C ALA A 264 0.52 14.35 17.71
N CYS A 265 0.64 13.04 17.91
CA CYS A 265 -0.43 12.05 17.71
C CYS A 265 -1.33 11.87 18.96
N GLU A 266 -0.93 12.35 20.13
CA GLU A 266 -1.62 12.13 21.41
C GLU A 266 -3.09 12.62 21.45
N PRO A 267 -3.48 13.72 20.76
CA PRO A 267 -4.88 14.19 20.75
C PRO A 267 -5.85 13.20 20.08
N ILE A 268 -5.36 12.28 19.23
CA ILE A 268 -6.17 11.31 18.51
C ILE A 268 -6.04 9.94 19.21
N PRO A 269 -7.11 9.45 19.89
CA PRO A 269 -7.01 8.24 20.71
C PRO A 269 -6.51 7.00 19.95
N GLU A 270 -6.94 6.84 18.69
CA GLU A 270 -6.52 5.72 17.84
C GLU A 270 -5.02 5.80 17.51
N TYR A 271 -4.49 7.00 17.32
CA TYR A 271 -3.07 7.20 16.98
C TYR A 271 -2.17 7.11 18.21
N ARG A 272 -2.66 7.52 19.37
CA ARG A 272 -1.97 7.32 20.65
C ARG A 272 -1.63 5.84 20.84
N ALA A 273 -2.56 4.94 20.53
CA ALA A 273 -2.38 3.51 20.68
C ALA A 273 -1.22 2.95 19.82
N PHE A 274 -0.83 3.62 18.73
CA PHE A 274 0.31 3.20 17.91
C PHE A 274 1.66 3.34 18.64
N PHE A 275 1.76 4.28 19.57
CA PHE A 275 2.98 4.57 20.32
C PHE A 275 2.97 4.01 21.75
N ASP A 276 1.84 3.46 22.23
CA ASP A 276 1.73 2.91 23.56
C ASP A 276 2.45 1.55 23.64
N SER A 277 3.65 1.55 24.23
CA SER A 277 4.37 0.33 24.63
C SER A 277 3.79 -0.20 25.93
N GLY A 278 2.49 -0.53 25.98
CA GLY A 278 1.87 -1.12 27.17
C GLY A 278 2.02 -2.63 27.19
N PRO A 279 2.20 -3.26 28.38
CA PRO A 279 2.23 -4.72 28.54
C PRO A 279 0.80 -5.29 28.42
N GLY A 280 0.26 -5.34 27.19
CA GLY A 280 -1.11 -5.79 26.94
C GLY A 280 -1.30 -6.45 25.58
N GLY A 281 -0.35 -6.35 24.68
CA GLY A 281 -0.28 -7.15 23.45
C GLY A 281 0.50 -8.43 23.77
N SER A 282 -0.10 -9.34 24.53
CA SER A 282 0.55 -10.60 24.81
C SER A 282 0.50 -11.50 23.58
N SER A 283 1.64 -11.90 23.12
CA SER A 283 2.08 -13.25 23.42
C SER A 283 3.47 -13.49 22.86
N GLY A 284 4.33 -13.83 23.75
CA GLY A 284 5.37 -14.82 23.45
C GLY A 284 6.69 -14.31 22.92
N GLY A 285 7.59 -14.08 23.86
CA GLY A 285 8.92 -14.66 23.71
C GLY A 285 10.04 -13.82 23.12
N GLY A 286 10.91 -13.38 24.02
CA GLY A 286 12.35 -13.49 23.82
C GLY A 286 13.01 -12.59 22.79
N GLY A 287 13.65 -11.55 23.32
CA GLY A 287 14.67 -10.82 22.56
C GLY A 287 15.76 -11.74 22.00
N ALA A 288 15.94 -11.70 20.71
CA ALA A 288 17.15 -12.17 20.04
C ALA A 288 17.47 -11.24 18.89
N SER A 289 18.69 -10.75 18.88
CA SER A 289 19.32 -9.92 17.87
C SER A 289 19.05 -10.41 16.45
N ARG A 290 18.53 -9.56 15.58
CA ARG A 290 18.40 -9.81 14.15
C ARG A 290 19.77 -9.79 13.51
N ALA A 291 20.22 -10.95 13.04
CA ALA A 291 21.31 -11.04 12.07
C ALA A 291 20.73 -10.89 10.66
N ASN A 292 21.34 -10.01 9.90
CA ASN A 292 21.08 -9.68 8.50
C ASN A 292 21.31 -10.89 7.60
N GLY A 293 20.44 -11.13 6.63
CA GLY A 293 20.75 -12.04 5.50
C GLY A 293 19.54 -12.61 4.79
N GLY A 294 19.28 -12.18 3.57
CA GLY A 294 18.46 -12.89 2.60
C GLY A 294 17.66 -11.98 1.67
N ALA A 295 18.19 -11.81 0.46
CA ALA A 295 17.49 -11.15 -0.65
C ALA A 295 16.26 -11.96 -1.07
N GLY A 296 15.10 -11.34 -1.09
CA GLY A 296 13.90 -11.94 -1.65
C GLY A 296 12.71 -11.02 -1.50
N SER A 297 12.19 -10.51 -2.62
CA SER A 297 10.95 -9.77 -2.74
C SER A 297 10.90 -8.44 -1.98
N GLU A 298 11.52 -7.43 -2.58
CA GLU A 298 11.26 -6.04 -2.20
C GLU A 298 9.83 -5.66 -2.60
N SER A 299 8.89 -5.87 -1.69
CA SER A 299 7.65 -5.11 -1.63
C SER A 299 8.02 -3.62 -1.56
N THR A 300 7.22 -2.73 -2.11
CA THR A 300 7.41 -1.28 -2.12
C THR A 300 7.70 -0.65 -0.75
N ALA A 301 7.47 -1.36 0.35
CA ALA A 301 7.89 -1.02 1.70
C ALA A 301 9.42 -1.17 1.93
N ASN A 302 10.12 -2.00 1.15
CA ASN A 302 11.56 -2.24 1.33
C ASN A 302 12.48 -1.30 0.54
N LEU A 303 11.95 -0.44 -0.34
CA LEU A 303 12.76 0.61 -0.98
C LEU A 303 13.17 1.72 0.02
N LEU A 304 12.52 1.77 1.20
CA LEU A 304 12.83 2.72 2.28
C LEU A 304 13.89 2.18 3.28
N GLY A 305 14.28 0.89 3.15
CA GLY A 305 15.08 0.18 4.16
C GLY A 305 16.60 0.30 4.05
N ASP A 306 17.16 0.93 3.02
CA ASP A 306 18.61 0.86 2.77
C ASP A 306 19.41 2.12 3.17
N LEU A 307 18.83 3.05 3.93
CA LEU A 307 19.51 4.29 4.38
C LEU A 307 19.48 4.56 5.88
N GLY A 308 19.32 3.54 6.73
CA GLY A 308 19.24 3.81 8.17
C GLY A 308 19.59 2.63 9.05
N ASP A 309 20.85 2.23 9.06
CA ASP A 309 21.43 1.40 10.13
C ASP A 309 21.83 2.35 11.26
N ASP A 310 20.97 2.52 12.26
CA ASP A 310 21.26 2.58 13.70
C ASP A 310 20.01 3.00 14.50
N LEU A 311 19.49 2.11 15.35
CA LEU A 311 18.52 2.35 16.45
C LEU A 311 17.01 2.53 16.13
N GLY A 312 16.58 2.63 14.87
CA GLY A 312 15.15 2.83 14.54
C GLY A 312 14.42 1.62 13.95
N GLY A 313 15.12 0.67 13.36
CA GLY A 313 14.52 -0.33 12.47
C GLY A 313 13.44 -1.22 13.10
N ALA A 314 13.62 -1.69 14.33
CA ALA A 314 12.65 -2.58 14.99
C ALA A 314 11.40 -1.81 15.47
N ALA A 315 11.57 -0.58 15.98
CA ALA A 315 10.45 0.25 16.44
C ALA A 315 9.64 0.81 15.27
N ALA A 316 10.30 1.13 14.15
CA ALA A 316 9.62 1.57 12.93
C ALA A 316 8.83 0.43 12.28
N ALA A 317 9.36 -0.80 12.24
CA ALA A 317 8.64 -1.97 11.74
C ALA A 317 7.40 -2.29 12.59
N ASP A 318 7.48 -2.21 13.93
CA ASP A 318 6.35 -2.38 14.84
C ASP A 318 5.26 -1.30 14.62
N LEU A 319 5.65 -0.06 14.33
CA LEU A 319 4.73 1.02 14.03
C LEU A 319 3.99 0.79 12.70
N GLU A 320 4.68 0.36 11.65
CA GLU A 320 4.05 0.01 10.36
C GLU A 320 3.06 -1.15 10.50
N ASP A 321 3.38 -2.17 11.27
CA ASP A 321 2.45 -3.28 11.52
C ASP A 321 1.16 -2.79 12.20
N ARG A 322 1.28 -1.86 13.15
CA ARG A 322 0.12 -1.22 13.80
C ARG A 322 -0.71 -0.39 12.82
N PHE A 323 -0.07 0.31 11.89
CA PHE A 323 -0.78 1.02 10.82
C PHE A 323 -1.55 0.07 9.93
N PHE A 324 -0.96 -1.05 9.52
CA PHE A 324 -1.66 -2.06 8.72
C PHE A 324 -2.83 -2.71 9.47
N VAL A 325 -2.69 -2.99 10.76
CA VAL A 325 -3.81 -3.48 11.60
C VAL A 325 -4.95 -2.48 11.61
N HIS A 326 -4.65 -1.19 11.75
CA HIS A 326 -5.67 -0.15 11.73
C HIS A 326 -6.31 0.02 10.35
N GLU A 327 -5.51 -0.03 9.27
CA GLU A 327 -6.00 -0.01 7.89
C GLU A 327 -6.96 -1.17 7.62
N VAL A 328 -6.62 -2.40 8.04
CA VAL A 328 -7.50 -3.56 7.96
C VAL A 328 -8.81 -3.31 8.71
N HIS A 329 -8.74 -2.74 9.91
CA HIS A 329 -9.94 -2.41 10.69
C HIS A 329 -10.86 -1.42 9.96
N LEU A 330 -10.32 -0.32 9.43
CA LEU A 330 -11.09 0.67 8.67
C LEU A 330 -11.75 0.05 7.43
N ASN A 331 -11.01 -0.77 6.68
CA ASN A 331 -11.52 -1.42 5.48
C ASN A 331 -12.60 -2.48 5.82
N LYS A 332 -12.50 -3.18 6.95
CA LYS A 332 -13.59 -4.07 7.41
C LYS A 332 -14.85 -3.30 7.76
N LEU A 333 -14.74 -2.14 8.40
CA LEU A 333 -15.89 -1.29 8.73
C LEU A 333 -16.63 -0.78 7.48
N ALA A 334 -15.94 -0.58 6.36
CA ALA A 334 -16.58 -0.16 5.11
C ALA A 334 -17.65 -1.14 4.64
N PHE A 335 -17.53 -2.43 4.94
CA PHE A 335 -18.50 -3.46 4.55
C PHE A 335 -19.78 -3.48 5.42
N LEU A 336 -19.84 -2.70 6.51
CA LEU A 336 -21.04 -2.60 7.34
C LEU A 336 -22.16 -1.79 6.68
N GLN A 337 -21.83 -0.94 5.70
CA GLN A 337 -22.80 -0.16 4.93
C GLN A 337 -22.95 -0.70 3.51
N GLN A 338 -24.14 -0.53 2.95
CA GLN A 338 -24.48 -0.91 1.58
C GLN A 338 -24.66 0.33 0.70
N PHE A 339 -24.67 0.11 -0.62
CA PHE A 339 -24.92 1.15 -1.63
C PHE A 339 -23.90 2.28 -1.60
N GLN A 340 -22.60 1.92 -1.55
CA GLN A 340 -21.51 2.90 -1.51
C GLN A 340 -20.25 2.33 -2.16
N TYR A 341 -19.40 3.19 -2.72
CA TYR A 341 -18.23 2.77 -3.51
C TYR A 341 -17.02 2.38 -2.68
N ALA A 342 -16.93 2.76 -1.40
CA ALA A 342 -15.77 2.43 -0.57
C ALA A 342 -15.55 0.92 -0.37
N VAL A 343 -16.56 0.06 -0.60
CA VAL A 343 -16.39 -1.41 -0.56
C VAL A 343 -15.41 -1.92 -1.61
N PHE A 344 -15.34 -1.25 -2.77
CA PHE A 344 -14.39 -1.60 -3.84
C PHE A 344 -12.96 -1.32 -3.40
N TYR A 345 -12.72 -0.14 -2.84
CA TYR A 345 -11.42 0.23 -2.26
C TYR A 345 -11.04 -0.71 -1.10
N ALA A 346 -11.96 -0.90 -0.17
CA ALA A 346 -11.75 -1.71 1.02
C ALA A 346 -11.41 -3.17 0.67
N TYR A 347 -12.07 -3.74 -0.34
CA TYR A 347 -11.77 -5.09 -0.79
C TYR A 347 -10.32 -5.21 -1.29
N ILE A 348 -9.90 -4.29 -2.16
CA ILE A 348 -8.55 -4.32 -2.72
C ILE A 348 -7.50 -4.23 -1.60
N LYS A 349 -7.69 -3.33 -0.64
CA LYS A 349 -6.77 -3.18 0.51
C LYS A 349 -6.73 -4.42 1.41
N LEU A 350 -7.88 -5.04 1.67
CA LEU A 350 -7.93 -6.31 2.42
C LEU A 350 -7.25 -7.46 1.65
N LYS A 351 -7.43 -7.52 0.33
CA LYS A 351 -6.80 -8.55 -0.51
C LYS A 351 -5.29 -8.36 -0.59
N GLU A 352 -4.81 -7.12 -0.71
CA GLU A 352 -3.37 -6.81 -0.65
C GLU A 352 -2.76 -7.25 0.69
N GLN A 353 -3.45 -6.97 1.80
CA GLN A 353 -2.99 -7.42 3.13
C GLN A 353 -3.00 -8.95 3.25
N GLU A 354 -4.01 -9.62 2.70
CA GLU A 354 -4.03 -11.09 2.65
C GLU A 354 -2.85 -11.65 1.86
N ILE A 355 -2.54 -11.10 0.67
CA ILE A 355 -1.39 -11.51 -0.14
C ILE A 355 -0.08 -11.30 0.63
N ARG A 356 0.06 -10.18 1.33
CA ARG A 356 1.22 -9.90 2.18
C ARG A 356 1.38 -10.92 3.29
N SER A 357 0.28 -11.28 3.96
CA SER A 357 0.27 -12.30 5.00
C SER A 357 0.61 -13.70 4.46
N LEU A 358 0.10 -14.05 3.28
CA LEU A 358 0.42 -15.32 2.62
C LEU A 358 1.90 -15.40 2.24
N THR A 359 2.45 -14.32 1.68
CA THR A 359 3.86 -14.24 1.32
C THR A 359 4.73 -14.38 2.57
N TRP A 360 4.39 -13.71 3.66
CA TRP A 360 5.08 -13.83 4.94
C TRP A 360 5.09 -15.27 5.48
N ILE A 361 3.94 -15.94 5.50
CA ILE A 361 3.84 -17.33 5.97
C ILE A 361 4.68 -18.25 5.08
N ALA A 362 4.60 -18.10 3.75
CA ALA A 362 5.39 -18.89 2.80
C ALA A 362 6.90 -18.67 3.00
N GLU A 363 7.35 -17.43 3.23
CA GLU A 363 8.75 -17.13 3.52
C GLU A 363 9.22 -17.73 4.84
N CYS A 364 8.40 -17.66 5.90
CA CYS A 364 8.70 -18.31 7.17
C CYS A 364 8.84 -19.83 7.03
N ILE A 365 8.02 -20.47 6.20
CA ILE A 365 8.13 -21.90 5.89
C ILE A 365 9.43 -22.19 5.13
N ALA A 366 9.70 -21.44 4.06
CA ALA A 366 10.89 -21.62 3.22
C ALA A 366 12.21 -21.41 3.98
N GLN A 367 12.24 -20.46 4.91
CA GLN A 367 13.40 -20.14 5.76
C GLN A 367 13.45 -20.93 7.07
N ASN A 368 12.47 -21.79 7.33
CA ASN A 368 12.29 -22.53 8.58
C ASN A 368 12.23 -21.62 9.83
N ALA A 369 11.67 -20.40 9.68
CA ALA A 369 11.53 -19.38 10.73
C ALA A 369 10.17 -19.51 11.46
N ARG A 370 9.93 -20.69 12.08
CA ARG A 370 8.64 -21.08 12.70
C ARG A 370 8.22 -20.20 13.87
N ASP A 371 9.15 -19.65 14.61
CA ASP A 371 8.95 -18.75 15.75
C ASP A 371 8.24 -17.45 15.35
N ARG A 372 8.38 -17.06 14.07
CA ARG A 372 7.83 -15.82 13.54
C ARG A 372 6.62 -16.00 12.59
N ILE A 373 6.20 -17.23 12.34
CA ILE A 373 5.16 -17.53 11.36
C ILE A 373 3.80 -16.91 11.73
N HIS A 374 3.57 -16.58 12.99
CA HIS A 374 2.34 -15.98 13.50
C HIS A 374 2.37 -14.44 13.52
N ASP A 375 3.47 -13.79 13.10
CA ASP A 375 3.59 -12.33 13.06
C ASP A 375 2.87 -11.69 11.85
N PHE A 376 2.02 -12.43 11.14
CA PHE A 376 1.21 -11.89 10.06
C PHE A 376 0.00 -11.10 10.56
N ILE A 377 -0.51 -10.17 9.74
CA ILE A 377 -1.69 -9.36 10.05
C ILE A 377 -2.92 -9.99 9.43
N PRO A 378 -3.87 -10.50 10.23
CA PRO A 378 -5.05 -11.19 9.72
C PRO A 378 -6.09 -10.24 9.13
N THR A 379 -6.77 -10.71 8.08
CA THR A 379 -7.87 -10.01 7.42
C THR A 379 -9.27 -10.47 7.84
N PHE A 380 -9.37 -11.56 8.61
CA PHE A 380 -10.63 -12.14 9.12
C PHE A 380 -11.24 -11.40 10.31
#